data_9e1eb3187a8c8468ccddd3489192748e
#
_entry.id   9e1eb3187a8c8468ccddd3489192748e
#
_cell.length_a   1.000
_cell.length_b   1.000
_cell.length_c   1.000
_cell.angle_alpha   90.00
_cell.angle_beta   90.00
_cell.angle_gamma   90.00
#
_symmetry.space_group_name_H-M   'P 1'
#
loop_
_entity.id
_entity.type
_entity.pdbx_description
1 polymer ?
#
loop_
_entity_poly.entity_id
_entity_poly.type
_entity_poly.pdbx_seq_one_letter_code
_entity_poly.pdbx_strand_id
1 'polypeptide(L)'
;MLRTAEDVVNYLGVVPEKIPDLFGLIGDKSDGIPGVTKIGEKKALAIFSKYDSLEKIYENIDDLKNIEGIGPSLIKNLTNEKDIAFMSRELAKIFTDLDINVEESGLQYGMDREKLYSLCKTLEFKMFIKK
;
A
#
# COMPACT_ATOMS: atom_id res chain seq x y z
N MET A 1 11.72 -10.53 4.64
CA MET A 1 11.64 -9.14 5.15
C MET A 1 12.19 -8.24 4.05
N LEU A 2 11.40 -7.30 3.54
CA LEU A 2 11.85 -6.34 2.52
C LEU A 2 12.80 -5.32 3.17
N ARG A 3 14.00 -5.14 2.64
CA ARG A 3 15.03 -4.26 3.22
C ARG A 3 15.58 -3.23 2.23
N THR A 4 15.46 -3.52 0.94
CA THR A 4 15.99 -2.68 -0.13
C THR A 4 14.92 -2.37 -1.17
N ALA A 5 15.14 -1.35 -2.01
CA ALA A 5 14.28 -1.06 -3.15
C ALA A 5 14.21 -2.26 -4.11
N GLU A 6 15.30 -2.99 -4.27
CA GLU A 6 15.34 -4.19 -5.10
C GLU A 6 14.44 -5.32 -4.54
N ASP A 7 14.44 -5.51 -3.22
CA ASP A 7 13.52 -6.45 -2.57
C ASP A 7 12.06 -6.09 -2.86
N VAL A 8 11.73 -4.79 -2.85
CA VAL A 8 10.38 -4.30 -3.16
C VAL A 8 10.00 -4.59 -4.61
N VAL A 9 10.88 -4.30 -5.55
CA VAL A 9 10.66 -4.59 -6.98
C VAL A 9 10.46 -6.10 -7.21
N ASN A 10 11.27 -6.92 -6.59
CA ASN A 10 11.18 -8.39 -6.70
C ASN A 10 9.87 -8.93 -6.10
N TYR A 11 9.33 -8.29 -5.08
CA TYR A 11 8.12 -8.74 -4.39
C TYR A 11 6.84 -8.14 -4.98
N LEU A 12 6.82 -6.83 -5.24
CA LEU A 12 5.63 -6.10 -5.71
C LEU A 12 5.63 -5.82 -7.22
N GLY A 13 6.74 -6.03 -7.91
CA GLY A 13 6.86 -5.78 -9.36
C GLY A 13 6.99 -4.32 -9.77
N VAL A 14 7.03 -3.38 -8.82
CA VAL A 14 7.19 -1.94 -9.04
C VAL A 14 8.21 -1.34 -8.09
N VAL A 15 8.83 -0.24 -8.48
CA VAL A 15 9.71 0.52 -7.58
C VAL A 15 8.92 1.16 -6.44
N PRO A 16 9.53 1.41 -5.26
CA PRO A 16 8.85 1.95 -4.09
C PRO A 16 8.02 3.21 -4.36
N GLU A 17 8.53 4.10 -5.20
CA GLU A 17 7.88 5.37 -5.56
C GLU A 17 6.56 5.18 -6.32
N LYS A 18 6.34 4.00 -6.92
CA LYS A 18 5.13 3.66 -7.69
C LYS A 18 4.10 2.87 -6.88
N ILE A 19 4.42 2.52 -5.64
CA ILE A 19 3.49 1.79 -4.76
C ILE A 19 2.17 2.54 -4.56
N PRO A 20 2.15 3.86 -4.31
CA PRO A 20 0.87 4.58 -4.20
C PRO A 20 0.02 4.48 -5.48
N ASP A 21 0.63 4.62 -6.66
CA ASP A 21 -0.07 4.47 -7.93
C ASP A 21 -0.61 3.05 -8.14
N LEU A 22 0.18 2.03 -7.76
CA LEU A 22 -0.26 0.64 -7.80
C LEU A 22 -1.49 0.43 -6.90
N PHE A 23 -1.44 0.91 -5.65
CA PHE A 23 -2.59 0.84 -4.74
C PHE A 23 -3.77 1.71 -5.18
N GLY A 24 -3.54 2.76 -5.95
CA GLY A 24 -4.58 3.50 -6.65
C GLY A 24 -5.45 2.61 -7.54
N LEU A 25 -4.84 1.62 -8.20
CA LEU A 25 -5.56 0.65 -9.04
C LEU A 25 -6.11 -0.55 -8.26
N ILE A 26 -5.27 -1.22 -7.45
CA ILE A 26 -5.68 -2.48 -6.79
C ILE A 26 -6.42 -2.26 -5.48
N GLY A 27 -6.25 -1.09 -4.85
CA GLY A 27 -6.70 -0.83 -3.48
C GLY A 27 -5.93 -1.61 -2.42
N ASP A 28 -6.32 -1.42 -1.17
CA ASP A 28 -5.89 -2.25 -0.04
C ASP A 28 -7.09 -2.50 0.88
N LYS A 29 -7.56 -3.73 0.89
CA LYS A 29 -8.74 -4.12 1.68
C LYS A 29 -8.48 -4.06 3.18
N SER A 30 -7.24 -4.28 3.61
CA SER A 30 -6.87 -4.24 5.04
C SER A 30 -6.98 -2.83 5.60
N ASP A 31 -6.68 -1.83 4.77
CA ASP A 31 -6.70 -0.42 5.13
C ASP A 31 -7.96 0.31 4.64
N GLY A 32 -8.88 -0.42 4.00
CA GLY A 32 -10.12 0.15 3.49
C GLY A 32 -9.95 1.00 2.22
N ILE A 33 -8.83 0.86 1.51
CA ILE A 33 -8.56 1.56 0.24
C ILE A 33 -9.27 0.82 -0.90
N PRO A 34 -10.23 1.44 -1.62
CA PRO A 34 -11.11 0.70 -2.52
C PRO A 34 -10.42 0.20 -3.79
N GLY A 35 -9.55 1.00 -4.42
CA GLY A 35 -9.03 0.71 -5.75
C GLY A 35 -10.11 0.69 -6.84
N VAL A 36 -9.75 0.24 -8.05
CA VAL A 36 -10.66 0.13 -9.21
C VAL A 36 -11.27 -1.26 -9.30
N THR A 37 -12.57 -1.32 -9.52
CA THR A 37 -13.32 -2.58 -9.56
C THR A 37 -12.79 -3.54 -10.63
N LYS A 38 -12.54 -4.81 -10.22
CA LYS A 38 -12.02 -5.91 -11.05
C LYS A 38 -10.57 -5.73 -11.53
N ILE A 39 -9.82 -4.79 -10.98
CA ILE A 39 -8.38 -4.71 -11.14
C ILE A 39 -7.72 -5.38 -9.93
N GLY A 40 -7.03 -6.48 -10.17
CA GLY A 40 -6.15 -7.12 -9.21
C GLY A 40 -4.70 -6.95 -9.63
N GLU A 41 -3.80 -7.41 -8.78
CA GLU A 41 -2.35 -7.25 -8.92
C GLU A 41 -1.82 -7.58 -10.31
N LYS A 42 -2.17 -8.75 -10.87
CA LYS A 42 -1.68 -9.18 -12.19
C LYS A 42 -2.03 -8.18 -13.31
N LYS A 43 -3.26 -7.66 -13.31
CA LYS A 43 -3.71 -6.71 -14.32
C LYS A 43 -3.08 -5.33 -14.10
N ALA A 44 -2.98 -4.89 -12.86
CA ALA A 44 -2.30 -3.65 -12.54
C ALA A 44 -0.84 -3.70 -12.97
N LEU A 45 -0.09 -4.76 -12.65
CA LEU A 45 1.29 -4.92 -13.09
C LEU A 45 1.43 -4.97 -14.61
N ALA A 46 0.50 -5.61 -15.33
CA ALA A 46 0.49 -5.59 -16.80
C ALA A 46 0.29 -4.17 -17.34
N ILE A 47 -0.52 -3.33 -16.70
CA ILE A 47 -0.68 -1.93 -17.04
C ILE A 47 0.59 -1.13 -16.71
N PHE A 48 1.15 -1.32 -15.50
CA PHE A 48 2.38 -0.64 -15.05
C PHE A 48 3.64 -1.04 -15.81
N SER A 49 3.66 -2.20 -16.47
CA SER A 49 4.75 -2.56 -17.38
C SER A 49 4.83 -1.66 -18.61
N LYS A 50 3.73 -1.01 -18.97
CA LYS A 50 3.63 -0.13 -20.14
C LYS A 50 3.55 1.35 -19.77
N TYR A 51 2.92 1.66 -18.64
CA TYR A 51 2.71 3.03 -18.16
C TYR A 51 3.16 3.12 -16.69
N ASP A 52 3.96 4.11 -16.37
CA ASP A 52 4.65 4.24 -15.09
C ASP A 52 3.94 5.13 -14.06
N SER A 53 2.73 5.66 -14.38
CA SER A 53 1.92 6.46 -13.48
C SER A 53 0.44 6.40 -13.81
N LEU A 54 -0.42 6.72 -12.84
CA LEU A 54 -1.87 6.81 -13.07
C LEU A 54 -2.20 7.85 -14.14
N GLU A 55 -1.53 8.98 -14.14
CA GLU A 55 -1.73 10.03 -15.14
C GLU A 55 -1.55 9.48 -16.56
N LYS A 56 -0.41 8.82 -16.82
CA LYS A 56 -0.12 8.23 -18.13
C LYS A 56 -1.08 7.10 -18.51
N ILE A 57 -1.55 6.33 -17.54
CA ILE A 57 -2.58 5.29 -17.77
C ILE A 57 -3.86 5.94 -18.28
N TYR A 58 -4.32 7.03 -17.63
CA TYR A 58 -5.56 7.70 -18.01
C TYR A 58 -5.44 8.55 -19.26
N GLU A 59 -4.26 9.09 -19.58
CA GLU A 59 -3.97 9.76 -20.85
C GLU A 59 -4.03 8.80 -22.04
N ASN A 60 -3.72 7.52 -21.81
CA ASN A 60 -3.65 6.48 -22.85
C ASN A 60 -4.68 5.37 -22.65
N ILE A 61 -5.83 5.67 -22.06
CA ILE A 61 -6.80 4.67 -21.62
C ILE A 61 -7.31 3.78 -22.77
N ASP A 62 -7.47 4.35 -23.98
CA ASP A 62 -7.92 3.61 -25.16
C ASP A 62 -6.87 2.62 -25.67
N ASP A 63 -5.59 2.84 -25.37
CA ASP A 63 -4.49 1.97 -25.77
C ASP A 63 -4.33 0.75 -24.84
N LEU A 64 -4.97 0.78 -23.67
CA LEU A 64 -4.97 -0.34 -22.74
C LEU A 64 -5.59 -1.62 -23.32
N LYS A 65 -6.47 -1.49 -24.33
CA LYS A 65 -7.04 -2.64 -25.06
C LYS A 65 -6.00 -3.55 -25.70
N ASN A 66 -4.79 -3.02 -25.95
CA ASN A 66 -3.68 -3.75 -26.54
C ASN A 66 -2.86 -4.53 -25.50
N ILE A 67 -3.22 -4.43 -24.19
CA ILE A 67 -2.58 -5.18 -23.12
C ILE A 67 -3.38 -6.45 -22.88
N GLU A 68 -2.68 -7.58 -22.87
CA GLU A 68 -3.29 -8.89 -22.63
C GLU A 68 -4.04 -8.92 -21.29
N GLY A 69 -5.27 -9.42 -21.30
CA GLY A 69 -6.14 -9.48 -20.11
C GLY A 69 -6.89 -8.19 -19.77
N ILE A 70 -6.71 -7.11 -20.54
CA ILE A 70 -7.42 -5.84 -20.37
C ILE A 70 -8.53 -5.74 -21.45
N GLY A 71 -9.75 -6.11 -21.06
CA GLY A 71 -10.89 -6.05 -21.96
C GLY A 71 -11.73 -4.77 -21.81
N PRO A 72 -12.72 -4.55 -22.72
CA PRO A 72 -13.55 -3.34 -22.73
C PRO A 72 -14.26 -3.06 -21.41
N SER A 73 -14.71 -4.12 -20.71
CA SER A 73 -15.37 -3.97 -19.40
C SER A 73 -14.42 -3.37 -18.34
N LEU A 74 -13.14 -3.70 -18.39
CA LEU A 74 -12.15 -3.16 -17.46
C LEU A 74 -11.82 -1.72 -17.78
N ILE A 75 -11.67 -1.39 -19.07
CA ILE A 75 -11.47 -0.01 -19.52
C ILE A 75 -12.65 0.87 -19.08
N LYS A 76 -13.90 0.37 -19.21
CA LYS A 76 -15.07 1.07 -18.71
C LYS A 76 -15.02 1.31 -17.20
N ASN A 77 -14.59 0.31 -16.41
CA ASN A 77 -14.43 0.49 -14.96
C ASN A 77 -13.36 1.55 -14.67
N LEU A 78 -12.19 1.46 -15.30
CA LEU A 78 -11.13 2.48 -15.16
C LEU A 78 -11.66 3.89 -15.46
N THR A 79 -12.38 4.06 -16.58
CA THR A 79 -12.93 5.36 -16.97
C THR A 79 -13.94 5.88 -15.94
N ASN A 80 -14.87 5.04 -15.49
CA ASN A 80 -15.94 5.44 -14.58
C ASN A 80 -15.43 5.67 -13.16
N GLU A 81 -14.38 4.97 -12.75
CA GLU A 81 -13.85 4.96 -11.38
C GLU A 81 -12.50 5.72 -11.30
N LYS A 82 -12.25 6.65 -12.25
CA LYS A 82 -11.03 7.46 -12.27
C LYS A 82 -10.79 8.16 -10.93
N ASP A 83 -11.81 8.84 -10.41
CA ASP A 83 -11.70 9.58 -9.14
C ASP A 83 -11.41 8.64 -7.96
N ILE A 84 -11.94 7.42 -7.99
CA ILE A 84 -11.65 6.39 -6.99
C ILE A 84 -10.18 5.97 -7.05
N ALA A 85 -9.61 5.79 -8.24
CA ALA A 85 -8.21 5.45 -8.40
C ALA A 85 -7.29 6.53 -7.83
N PHE A 86 -7.55 7.79 -8.15
CA PHE A 86 -6.74 8.91 -7.63
C PHE A 86 -6.92 9.10 -6.13
N MET A 87 -8.14 8.97 -5.61
CA MET A 87 -8.41 8.99 -4.17
C MET A 87 -7.67 7.85 -3.45
N SER A 88 -7.73 6.65 -3.99
CA SER A 88 -7.02 5.47 -3.41
C SER A 88 -5.52 5.67 -3.38
N ARG A 89 -4.93 6.28 -4.43
CA ARG A 89 -3.51 6.66 -4.44
C ARG A 89 -3.19 7.65 -3.33
N GLU A 90 -3.99 8.70 -3.16
CA GLU A 90 -3.74 9.69 -2.10
C GLU A 90 -3.86 9.07 -0.69
N LEU A 91 -4.79 8.13 -0.49
CA LEU A 91 -4.91 7.38 0.77
C LEU A 91 -3.71 6.46 1.03
N ALA A 92 -3.12 5.89 -0.03
CA ALA A 92 -1.94 5.02 0.07
C ALA A 92 -0.62 5.80 0.22
N LYS A 93 -0.63 7.11 -0.01
CA LYS A 93 0.57 7.95 0.04
C LYS A 93 0.96 8.26 1.48
N ILE A 94 2.22 7.97 1.81
CA ILE A 94 2.79 8.31 3.12
C ILE A 94 3.22 9.78 3.10
N PHE A 95 2.76 10.55 4.09
CA PHE A 95 3.24 11.91 4.32
C PHE A 95 4.61 11.87 4.97
N THR A 96 5.61 12.46 4.31
CA THR A 96 7.01 12.49 4.76
C THR A 96 7.49 13.87 5.22
N ASP A 97 6.64 14.87 5.08
CA ASP A 97 6.90 16.30 5.34
C ASP A 97 6.22 16.83 6.62
N LEU A 98 5.82 15.91 7.49
CA LEU A 98 5.26 16.28 8.79
C LEU A 98 6.37 16.84 9.69
N ASP A 99 6.13 18.03 10.26
CA ASP A 99 7.02 18.63 11.27
C ASP A 99 6.83 17.87 12.59
N ILE A 100 7.60 16.79 12.74
CA ILE A 100 7.60 15.97 13.96
C ILE A 100 8.85 16.32 14.75
N ASN A 101 8.67 17.08 15.82
CA ASN A 101 9.76 17.44 16.71
C ASN A 101 10.04 16.27 17.68
N VAL A 102 10.90 15.34 17.28
CA VAL A 102 11.33 14.18 18.08
C VAL A 102 12.75 14.40 18.57
N GLU A 103 12.92 14.62 19.88
CA GLU A 103 14.25 14.59 20.49
C GLU A 103 14.69 13.13 20.71
N GLU A 104 15.81 12.72 20.11
CA GLU A 104 16.37 11.38 20.27
C GLU A 104 16.62 11.00 21.73
N SER A 105 16.94 11.97 22.58
CA SER A 105 17.10 11.80 24.02
C SER A 105 15.82 11.28 24.73
N GLY A 106 14.65 11.56 24.16
CA GLY A 106 13.34 11.07 24.65
C GLY A 106 12.98 9.65 24.20
N LEU A 107 13.71 9.10 23.22
CA LEU A 107 13.45 7.78 22.64
C LEU A 107 14.20 6.64 23.37
N GLN A 108 14.30 6.72 24.69
CA GLN A 108 14.93 5.66 25.47
C GLN A 108 14.03 4.43 25.56
N TYR A 109 14.51 3.28 25.06
CA TYR A 109 13.86 2.01 25.28
C TYR A 109 14.14 1.54 26.71
N GLY A 110 13.11 1.43 27.51
CA GLY A 110 13.17 0.85 28.85
C GLY A 110 11.99 -0.10 29.07
N MET A 111 12.28 -1.34 29.44
CA MET A 111 11.24 -2.28 29.82
C MET A 111 11.19 -2.43 31.33
N ASP A 112 10.15 -1.90 31.97
CA ASP A 112 9.82 -2.16 33.37
C ASP A 112 9.18 -3.55 33.49
N ARG A 113 10.00 -4.54 33.83
CA ARG A 113 9.58 -5.94 33.93
C ARG A 113 8.49 -6.16 34.99
N GLU A 114 8.52 -5.41 36.09
CA GLU A 114 7.52 -5.55 37.17
C GLU A 114 6.17 -5.05 36.73
N LYS A 115 6.13 -3.88 36.08
CA LYS A 115 4.90 -3.34 35.50
C LYS A 115 4.34 -4.25 34.40
N LEU A 116 5.21 -4.74 33.51
CA LEU A 116 4.80 -5.69 32.47
C LEU A 116 4.20 -6.95 33.08
N TYR A 117 4.86 -7.54 34.08
CA TYR A 117 4.36 -8.74 34.77
C TYR A 117 3.02 -8.49 35.47
N SER A 118 2.91 -7.36 36.16
CA SER A 118 1.66 -6.96 36.83
C SER A 118 0.51 -6.79 35.82
N LEU A 119 0.79 -6.12 34.68
CA LEU A 119 -0.17 -5.97 33.61
C LEU A 119 -0.61 -7.30 33.02
N CYS A 120 0.35 -8.18 32.70
CA CYS A 120 0.06 -9.52 32.18
C CYS A 120 -0.77 -10.36 33.16
N LYS A 121 -0.54 -10.19 34.46
CA LYS A 121 -1.33 -10.86 35.50
C LYS A 121 -2.77 -10.33 35.54
N THR A 122 -2.94 -9.01 35.46
CA THR A 122 -4.27 -8.36 35.43
C THR A 122 -5.07 -8.77 34.21
N LEU A 123 -4.40 -8.88 33.04
CA LEU A 123 -5.02 -9.27 31.77
C LEU A 123 -5.09 -10.79 31.57
N GLU A 124 -4.69 -11.58 32.57
CA GLU A 124 -4.66 -13.05 32.52
C GLU A 124 -3.85 -13.64 31.35
N PHE A 125 -2.80 -12.96 30.91
CA PHE A 125 -1.90 -13.41 29.83
C PHE A 125 -0.94 -14.50 30.35
N LYS A 126 -1.48 -15.69 30.56
CA LYS A 126 -0.77 -16.83 31.21
C LYS A 126 0.54 -17.21 30.50
N MET A 127 0.62 -16.99 29.17
CA MET A 127 1.81 -17.35 28.39
C MET A 127 3.02 -16.46 28.71
N PHE A 128 2.79 -15.21 29.13
CA PHE A 128 3.85 -14.26 29.48
C PHE A 128 4.20 -14.26 30.97
N ILE A 129 3.44 -14.98 31.78
CA ILE A 129 3.65 -15.10 33.24
C ILE A 129 4.51 -16.31 33.60
N LYS A 130 4.69 -17.27 32.69
CA LYS A 130 5.56 -18.43 32.92
C LYS A 130 7.02 -17.96 32.95
N LYS A 131 7.68 -18.19 34.15
CA LYS A 131 9.12 -18.04 34.32
C LYS A 131 9.89 -19.05 33.50
#